data_a72e160ea07bff3f8754ca90d01d7064
#
_entry.id   a72e160ea07bff3f8754ca90d01d7064
#
_cell.length_a   1.000
_cell.length_b   1.000
_cell.length_c   1.000
_cell.angle_alpha   90.00
_cell.angle_beta   90.00
_cell.angle_gamma   90.00
#
_symmetry.space_group_name_H-M   'P 1'
#
loop_
_entity.id
_entity.type
_entity.pdbx_description
1 polymer ?
#
loop_
_entity_poly.entity_id
_entity_poly.type
_entity_poly.pdbx_seq_one_letter_code
_entity_poly.pdbx_strand_id
1 'polypeptide(L)'
;TAFSQGALYEIGSAMSLFAIKKYADEFLAALDKNFKGNSAAEYDEDESVAATADDIVESTRDFILKELSKNLKGYDLEEFVADLLRTMGYRTQISPHGGDSRIDITAYKDELPPRILVQVKSQDGDIRETTIQSLKGAMREGDYGVFVTLSNYTKNARKYLENTPIIKGINGIELVDLILKYYDDLNEKYKKIIPLKMVYIPVTRNDVE
;
A
#
# COMPACT_ATOMS: atom_id res chain seq x y z
N THR A 1 -32.09 -8.08 19.98
CA THR A 1 -31.20 -6.93 20.24
C THR A 1 -31.61 -6.30 21.54
N ALA A 2 -30.81 -6.48 22.61
CA ALA A 2 -31.14 -6.08 23.98
C ALA A 2 -30.86 -4.60 24.26
N PHE A 3 -30.22 -3.87 23.35
CA PHE A 3 -29.87 -2.47 23.53
C PHE A 3 -30.70 -1.57 22.61
N SER A 4 -31.18 -0.43 23.16
CA SER A 4 -31.77 0.61 22.34
C SER A 4 -30.69 1.27 21.46
N GLN A 5 -31.09 1.76 20.30
CA GLN A 5 -30.15 2.42 19.36
C GLN A 5 -29.43 3.64 19.99
N GLY A 6 -30.11 4.31 20.96
CA GLY A 6 -29.51 5.41 21.73
C GLY A 6 -28.41 4.97 22.68
N ALA A 7 -28.59 3.82 23.36
CA ALA A 7 -27.58 3.27 24.28
C ALA A 7 -26.30 2.85 23.54
N LEU A 8 -26.44 2.25 22.37
CA LEU A 8 -25.30 1.91 21.51
C LEU A 8 -24.55 3.14 21.01
N TYR A 9 -25.28 4.22 20.67
CA TYR A 9 -24.68 5.47 20.24
C TYR A 9 -23.90 6.15 21.37
N GLU A 10 -24.44 6.19 22.59
CA GLU A 10 -23.73 6.72 23.76
C GLU A 10 -22.47 5.93 24.10
N ILE A 11 -22.49 4.60 23.97
CA ILE A 11 -21.32 3.74 24.17
C ILE A 11 -20.25 4.01 23.08
N GLY A 12 -20.67 4.12 21.82
CA GLY A 12 -19.76 4.38 20.69
C GLY A 12 -19.12 5.77 20.71
N SER A 13 -19.84 6.79 21.19
CA SER A 13 -19.34 8.18 21.24
C SER A 13 -18.41 8.45 22.42
N ALA A 14 -18.51 7.69 23.50
CA ALA A 14 -17.73 7.93 24.72
C ALA A 14 -16.29 7.44 24.68
N MET A 15 -15.89 6.61 23.70
CA MET A 15 -14.53 6.12 23.43
C MET A 15 -13.67 5.83 24.68
N SER A 16 -14.28 5.54 25.82
CA SER A 16 -13.57 5.23 27.05
C SER A 16 -14.18 4.01 27.74
N LEU A 17 -13.34 3.10 28.19
CA LEU A 17 -13.67 1.92 29.01
C LEU A 17 -14.51 2.25 30.25
N PHE A 18 -14.54 3.53 30.70
CA PHE A 18 -15.29 3.99 31.85
C PHE A 18 -16.79 4.15 31.58
N ALA A 19 -17.22 4.34 30.34
CA ALA A 19 -18.63 4.43 29.96
C ALA A 19 -19.35 3.06 30.07
N ILE A 20 -18.61 1.97 29.98
CA ILE A 20 -19.17 0.62 30.09
C ILE A 20 -19.76 0.35 31.50
N LYS A 21 -19.24 1.00 32.56
CA LYS A 21 -19.75 0.81 33.92
C LYS A 21 -21.23 1.15 34.08
N LYS A 22 -21.75 2.13 33.31
CA LYS A 22 -23.16 2.55 33.37
C LYS A 22 -24.12 1.46 32.84
N TYR A 23 -23.64 0.62 31.93
CA TYR A 23 -24.42 -0.43 31.25
C TYR A 23 -23.89 -1.83 31.54
N ALA A 24 -23.00 -1.96 32.53
CA ALA A 24 -22.32 -3.24 32.82
C ALA A 24 -23.30 -4.36 33.14
N ASP A 25 -24.35 -4.07 33.91
CA ASP A 25 -25.35 -5.08 34.30
C ASP A 25 -26.21 -5.51 33.11
N GLU A 26 -26.60 -4.59 32.22
CA GLU A 26 -27.33 -4.91 30.99
C GLU A 26 -26.46 -5.71 30.00
N PHE A 27 -25.19 -5.35 29.91
CA PHE A 27 -24.21 -6.04 29.06
C PHE A 27 -23.94 -7.46 29.56
N LEU A 28 -23.73 -7.64 30.89
CA LEU A 28 -23.55 -8.95 31.50
C LEU A 28 -24.80 -9.82 31.38
N ALA A 29 -26.01 -9.24 31.54
CA ALA A 29 -27.27 -9.97 31.34
C ALA A 29 -27.49 -10.40 29.87
N ALA A 30 -27.02 -9.60 28.91
CA ALA A 30 -27.06 -9.95 27.48
C ALA A 30 -26.06 -11.04 27.13
N LEU A 31 -24.84 -11.01 27.70
CA LEU A 31 -23.84 -12.05 27.57
C LEU A 31 -24.36 -13.39 28.14
N ASP A 32 -24.92 -13.39 29.37
CA ASP A 32 -25.45 -14.63 30.02
C ASP A 32 -26.59 -15.28 29.22
N LYS A 33 -27.42 -14.47 28.55
CA LYS A 33 -28.48 -14.96 27.68
C LYS A 33 -27.96 -15.61 26.39
N ASN A 34 -26.88 -15.10 25.82
CA ASN A 34 -26.24 -15.68 24.63
C ASN A 34 -25.38 -16.92 24.99
N PHE A 35 -24.79 -16.94 26.19
CA PHE A 35 -23.93 -18.04 26.61
C PHE A 35 -24.72 -19.34 26.95
N LYS A 36 -25.98 -19.21 27.37
CA LYS A 36 -26.84 -20.38 27.62
C LYS A 36 -27.43 -21.05 26.39
N GLY A 37 -27.24 -20.44 25.20
CA GLY A 37 -27.75 -20.92 23.91
C GLY A 37 -26.76 -21.62 23.00
N ASN A 38 -25.47 -21.48 23.22
CA ASN A 38 -24.43 -22.13 22.39
C ASN A 38 -23.44 -22.86 23.30
N SER A 39 -23.46 -24.21 23.25
CA SER A 39 -22.34 -25.03 23.68
C SER A 39 -21.09 -24.58 22.93
N ALA A 40 -20.04 -24.22 23.68
CA ALA A 40 -18.64 -24.09 23.30
C ALA A 40 -18.33 -24.24 21.78
N ALA A 41 -18.48 -23.17 21.01
CA ALA A 41 -17.60 -22.99 19.91
C ALA A 41 -16.26 -22.56 20.56
N GLU A 42 -15.25 -23.42 20.48
CA GLU A 42 -13.86 -23.02 20.63
C GLU A 42 -13.66 -21.93 19.58
N TYR A 43 -13.68 -20.65 20.00
CA TYR A 43 -13.21 -19.58 19.17
C TYR A 43 -11.72 -19.84 19.03
N ASP A 44 -11.31 -20.17 17.82
CA ASP A 44 -9.91 -20.37 17.48
C ASP A 44 -9.23 -18.99 17.69
N GLU A 45 -8.55 -18.83 18.84
CA GLU A 45 -7.85 -17.59 19.20
C GLU A 45 -6.84 -17.24 18.10
N ASP A 46 -6.30 -18.23 17.41
CA ASP A 46 -5.38 -18.09 16.29
C ASP A 46 -6.06 -17.41 15.09
N GLU A 47 -7.32 -17.75 14.77
CA GLU A 47 -8.06 -17.15 13.63
C GLU A 47 -8.38 -15.66 13.90
N SER A 48 -8.71 -15.30 15.14
CA SER A 48 -8.99 -13.90 15.53
C SER A 48 -7.74 -13.02 15.51
N VAL A 49 -6.59 -13.57 15.86
CA VAL A 49 -5.28 -12.85 15.83
C VAL A 49 -4.82 -12.63 14.40
N ALA A 50 -4.94 -13.64 13.53
CA ALA A 50 -4.59 -13.50 12.12
C ALA A 50 -5.44 -12.43 11.42
N ALA A 51 -6.78 -12.45 11.61
CA ALA A 51 -7.68 -11.46 11.05
C ALA A 51 -7.30 -10.01 11.49
N THR A 52 -6.93 -9.83 12.76
CA THR A 52 -6.50 -8.51 13.26
C THR A 52 -5.19 -8.05 12.64
N ALA A 53 -4.24 -8.95 12.41
CA ALA A 53 -2.96 -8.63 11.77
C ALA A 53 -3.16 -8.21 10.32
N ASP A 54 -3.98 -8.93 9.55
CA ASP A 54 -4.30 -8.63 8.16
C ASP A 54 -5.01 -7.28 8.03
N ASP A 55 -5.97 -6.96 8.90
CA ASP A 55 -6.66 -5.68 8.95
C ASP A 55 -5.68 -4.51 9.17
N ILE A 56 -4.68 -4.69 10.03
CA ILE A 56 -3.64 -3.68 10.28
C ILE A 56 -2.77 -3.47 9.04
N VAL A 57 -2.36 -4.55 8.38
CA VAL A 57 -1.55 -4.49 7.16
C VAL A 57 -2.32 -3.79 6.04
N GLU A 58 -3.59 -4.16 5.81
CA GLU A 58 -4.44 -3.57 4.77
C GLU A 58 -4.69 -2.08 5.04
N SER A 59 -5.08 -1.72 6.27
CA SER A 59 -5.29 -0.32 6.64
C SER A 59 -4.01 0.53 6.53
N THR A 60 -2.85 -0.05 6.79
CA THR A 60 -1.55 0.62 6.60
C THR A 60 -1.26 0.87 5.12
N ARG A 61 -1.54 -0.10 4.25
CA ARG A 61 -1.40 0.05 2.79
C ARG A 61 -2.32 1.14 2.26
N ASP A 62 -3.58 1.14 2.65
CA ASP A 62 -4.56 2.15 2.27
C ASP A 62 -4.15 3.55 2.73
N PHE A 63 -3.65 3.67 3.96
CA PHE A 63 -3.13 4.92 4.49
C PHE A 63 -1.97 5.44 3.63
N ILE A 64 -0.99 4.61 3.31
CA ILE A 64 0.17 5.00 2.50
C ILE A 64 -0.30 5.48 1.11
N LEU A 65 -1.13 4.70 0.41
CA LEU A 65 -1.65 5.07 -0.92
C LEU A 65 -2.40 6.40 -0.89
N LYS A 66 -3.23 6.59 0.11
CA LYS A 66 -4.00 7.83 0.31
C LYS A 66 -3.09 9.04 0.51
N GLU A 67 -2.08 8.92 1.38
CA GLU A 67 -1.15 10.03 1.65
C GLU A 67 -0.26 10.32 0.44
N LEU A 68 0.20 9.32 -0.30
CA LEU A 68 0.94 9.51 -1.54
C LEU A 68 0.08 10.23 -2.60
N SER A 69 -1.13 9.74 -2.85
CA SER A 69 -2.05 10.34 -3.84
C SER A 69 -2.44 11.78 -3.49
N LYS A 70 -2.51 12.11 -2.20
CA LYS A 70 -2.84 13.45 -1.73
C LYS A 70 -1.68 14.42 -1.85
N ASN A 71 -0.48 13.99 -1.47
CA ASN A 71 0.67 14.87 -1.26
C ASN A 71 1.68 14.85 -2.41
N LEU A 72 1.71 13.77 -3.21
CA LEU A 72 2.69 13.61 -4.30
C LEU A 72 1.96 13.48 -5.65
N LYS A 73 2.01 14.55 -6.44
CA LYS A 73 1.42 14.59 -7.79
C LYS A 73 2.44 15.00 -8.82
N GLY A 74 2.30 14.43 -10.03
CA GLY A 74 3.19 14.77 -11.15
C GLY A 74 4.65 14.61 -10.76
N TYR A 75 5.41 15.68 -10.87
CA TYR A 75 6.85 15.70 -10.62
C TYR A 75 7.25 15.28 -9.19
N ASP A 76 6.44 15.63 -8.18
CA ASP A 76 6.74 15.24 -6.80
C ASP A 76 6.70 13.71 -6.62
N LEU A 77 5.81 13.02 -7.34
CA LEU A 77 5.77 11.56 -7.37
C LEU A 77 6.95 10.98 -8.15
N GLU A 78 7.35 11.61 -9.25
CA GLU A 78 8.55 11.22 -10.01
C GLU A 78 9.80 11.35 -9.16
N GLU A 79 9.95 12.46 -8.41
CA GLU A 79 11.07 12.66 -7.48
C GLU A 79 11.06 11.60 -6.36
N PHE A 80 9.88 11.31 -5.81
CA PHE A 80 9.73 10.25 -4.79
C PHE A 80 10.18 8.88 -5.32
N VAL A 81 9.72 8.50 -6.53
CA VAL A 81 10.10 7.21 -7.14
C VAL A 81 11.60 7.18 -7.43
N ALA A 82 12.19 8.30 -7.88
CA ALA A 82 13.63 8.39 -8.10
C ALA A 82 14.42 8.20 -6.79
N ASP A 83 13.95 8.81 -5.69
CA ASP A 83 14.58 8.67 -4.37
C ASP A 83 14.41 7.26 -3.81
N LEU A 84 13.24 6.62 -4.00
CA LEU A 84 13.03 5.22 -3.63
C LEU A 84 14.00 4.29 -4.39
N LEU A 85 14.18 4.50 -5.70
CA LEU A 85 15.14 3.74 -6.48
C LEU A 85 16.59 3.96 -6.00
N ARG A 86 16.95 5.19 -5.57
CA ARG A 86 18.26 5.47 -4.94
C ARG A 86 18.44 4.68 -3.65
N THR A 87 17.41 4.63 -2.81
CA THR A 87 17.39 3.81 -1.58
C THR A 87 17.61 2.33 -1.89
N MET A 88 17.09 1.84 -3.02
CA MET A 88 17.30 0.48 -3.53
C MET A 88 18.70 0.26 -4.15
N GLY A 89 19.57 1.28 -4.17
CA GLY A 89 20.93 1.20 -4.69
C GLY A 89 21.07 1.53 -6.18
N TYR A 90 20.05 2.14 -6.80
CA TYR A 90 20.15 2.64 -8.18
C TYR A 90 20.65 4.09 -8.17
N ARG A 91 21.39 4.48 -9.20
CA ARG A 91 21.63 5.88 -9.54
C ARG A 91 20.53 6.35 -10.48
N THR A 92 19.90 7.49 -10.17
CA THR A 92 18.77 7.99 -10.93
C THR A 92 19.03 9.40 -11.44
N GLN A 93 18.52 9.67 -12.64
CA GLN A 93 18.47 10.97 -13.26
C GLN A 93 17.03 11.26 -13.67
N ILE A 94 16.45 12.32 -13.12
CA ILE A 94 15.09 12.76 -13.43
C ILE A 94 15.14 13.61 -14.68
N SER A 95 14.18 13.43 -15.58
CA SER A 95 14.05 14.25 -16.80
C SER A 95 13.68 15.69 -16.46
N PRO A 96 14.18 16.70 -17.18
CA PRO A 96 13.81 18.10 -16.96
C PRO A 96 12.32 18.34 -17.17
N HIS A 97 11.74 19.27 -16.40
CA HIS A 97 10.37 19.72 -16.57
C HIS A 97 10.10 20.25 -17.99
N GLY A 98 8.93 19.88 -18.53
CA GLY A 98 8.43 20.44 -19.80
C GLY A 98 9.03 19.81 -21.07
N GLY A 99 9.81 18.75 -20.95
CA GLY A 99 10.20 17.93 -22.10
C GLY A 99 9.07 17.00 -22.52
N ASP A 100 8.85 16.85 -23.85
CA ASP A 100 7.94 15.83 -24.42
C ASP A 100 8.48 14.39 -24.22
N SER A 101 9.38 14.22 -23.26
CA SER A 101 10.01 12.96 -22.91
C SER A 101 8.97 12.07 -22.22
N ARG A 102 8.73 10.91 -22.83
CA ARG A 102 7.86 9.86 -22.25
C ARG A 102 8.53 9.14 -21.09
N ILE A 103 9.75 9.56 -20.74
CA ILE A 103 10.59 8.98 -19.70
C ILE A 103 10.75 10.02 -18.60
N ASP A 104 10.33 9.66 -17.40
CA ASP A 104 10.40 10.55 -16.26
C ASP A 104 11.73 10.38 -15.49
N ILE A 105 12.24 9.14 -15.42
CA ILE A 105 13.49 8.82 -14.73
C ILE A 105 14.32 7.86 -15.57
N THR A 106 15.64 8.09 -15.60
CA THR A 106 16.61 7.13 -16.09
C THR A 106 17.40 6.59 -14.90
N ALA A 107 17.47 5.27 -14.74
CA ALA A 107 18.14 4.63 -13.62
C ALA A 107 19.21 3.62 -14.09
N TYR A 108 20.25 3.48 -13.28
CA TYR A 108 21.34 2.53 -13.48
C TYR A 108 21.67 1.87 -12.13
N LYS A 109 21.91 0.58 -12.13
CA LYS A 109 22.34 -0.09 -10.90
C LYS A 109 23.85 0.12 -10.68
N ASP A 110 24.63 0.04 -11.75
CA ASP A 110 26.08 0.18 -11.77
C ASP A 110 26.52 1.15 -12.88
N GLU A 111 27.82 1.28 -13.13
CA GLU A 111 28.39 2.07 -14.23
C GLU A 111 28.04 1.49 -15.61
N LEU A 112 27.62 0.24 -15.66
CA LEU A 112 27.42 -0.54 -16.87
C LEU A 112 25.93 -0.74 -17.21
N PRO A 113 25.59 -1.06 -18.49
CA PRO A 113 24.23 -1.46 -18.85
C PRO A 113 23.71 -2.63 -18.01
N PRO A 114 22.41 -2.80 -17.89
CA PRO A 114 21.37 -2.13 -18.65
C PRO A 114 20.94 -0.78 -18.08
N ARG A 115 20.49 0.09 -18.97
CA ARG A 115 19.77 1.32 -18.61
C ARG A 115 18.31 0.98 -18.33
N ILE A 116 17.76 1.52 -17.27
CA ILE A 116 16.36 1.36 -16.88
C ILE A 116 15.62 2.68 -17.10
N LEU A 117 14.62 2.65 -17.95
CA LEU A 117 13.75 3.80 -18.23
C LEU A 117 12.47 3.67 -17.42
N VAL A 118 12.18 4.68 -16.60
CA VAL A 118 11.02 4.67 -15.70
C VAL A 118 10.01 5.72 -16.15
N GLN A 119 8.76 5.30 -16.22
CA GLN A 119 7.62 6.19 -16.41
C GLN A 119 6.71 6.11 -15.19
N VAL A 120 6.28 7.26 -14.68
CA VAL A 120 5.46 7.38 -13.47
C VAL A 120 4.12 8.03 -13.83
N LYS A 121 3.03 7.50 -13.32
CA LYS A 121 1.68 8.05 -13.52
C LYS A 121 0.91 8.12 -12.20
N SER A 122 0.50 9.35 -11.85
CA SER A 122 -0.29 9.66 -10.65
C SER A 122 -1.80 9.74 -10.91
N GLN A 123 -2.29 9.20 -12.03
CA GLN A 123 -3.72 9.25 -12.38
C GLN A 123 -4.57 8.33 -11.49
N ASP A 124 -5.84 8.73 -11.26
CA ASP A 124 -6.77 8.01 -10.40
C ASP A 124 -7.41 6.77 -11.07
N GLY A 125 -7.25 6.57 -12.36
CA GLY A 125 -7.85 5.46 -13.11
C GLY A 125 -6.83 4.40 -13.52
N ASP A 126 -7.30 3.17 -13.77
CA ASP A 126 -6.47 2.06 -14.21
C ASP A 126 -5.67 2.40 -15.48
N ILE A 127 -4.42 2.01 -15.48
CA ILE A 127 -3.50 2.19 -16.61
C ILE A 127 -3.89 1.26 -17.75
N ARG A 128 -4.01 1.85 -18.96
CA ARG A 128 -4.32 1.12 -20.18
C ARG A 128 -3.04 0.61 -20.85
N GLU A 129 -3.17 -0.46 -21.63
CA GLU A 129 -2.08 -1.03 -22.43
C GLU A 129 -1.36 0.00 -23.30
N THR A 130 -2.12 0.87 -23.99
CA THR A 130 -1.55 1.91 -24.87
C THR A 130 -0.60 2.87 -24.15
N THR A 131 -0.82 3.11 -22.86
CA THR A 131 0.04 3.95 -22.04
C THR A 131 1.40 3.27 -21.79
N ILE A 132 1.40 1.95 -21.53
CA ILE A 132 2.64 1.18 -21.35
C ILE A 132 3.40 1.04 -22.68
N GLN A 133 2.67 0.87 -23.79
CA GLN A 133 3.27 0.83 -25.13
C GLN A 133 4.04 2.12 -25.46
N SER A 134 3.63 3.26 -24.90
CA SER A 134 4.38 4.51 -25.08
C SER A 134 5.77 4.48 -24.45
N LEU A 135 5.93 3.85 -23.29
CA LEU A 135 7.24 3.59 -22.68
C LEU A 135 8.06 2.66 -23.58
N LYS A 136 7.46 1.56 -24.06
CA LYS A 136 8.13 0.63 -24.96
C LYS A 136 8.67 1.31 -26.20
N GLY A 137 7.90 2.24 -26.78
CA GLY A 137 8.29 3.01 -27.97
C GLY A 137 9.48 3.98 -27.75
N ALA A 138 9.76 4.35 -26.49
CA ALA A 138 10.89 5.20 -26.14
C ALA A 138 12.17 4.40 -25.79
N MET A 139 12.05 3.07 -25.59
CA MET A 139 13.15 2.17 -25.28
C MET A 139 13.99 1.83 -26.54
N ARG A 140 15.28 1.70 -26.34
CA ARG A 140 16.22 1.16 -27.35
C ARG A 140 16.54 -0.29 -27.06
N GLU A 141 17.19 -0.95 -27.96
CA GLU A 141 17.72 -2.30 -27.75
C GLU A 141 18.66 -2.31 -26.53
N GLY A 142 18.46 -3.27 -25.63
CA GLY A 142 19.21 -3.38 -24.37
C GLY A 142 18.66 -2.55 -23.20
N ASP A 143 17.64 -1.71 -23.39
CA ASP A 143 16.98 -1.00 -22.31
C ASP A 143 15.97 -1.90 -21.58
N TYR A 144 15.79 -1.66 -20.29
CA TYR A 144 14.67 -2.15 -19.50
C TYR A 144 13.71 -1.02 -19.16
N GLY A 145 12.43 -1.35 -19.00
CA GLY A 145 11.38 -0.41 -18.62
C GLY A 145 10.82 -0.70 -17.25
N VAL A 146 10.50 0.35 -16.50
CA VAL A 146 9.67 0.25 -15.28
C VAL A 146 8.53 1.24 -15.41
N PHE A 147 7.31 0.75 -15.29
CA PHE A 147 6.11 1.59 -15.28
C PHE A 147 5.53 1.62 -13.89
N VAL A 148 5.46 2.79 -13.25
CA VAL A 148 5.00 2.96 -11.87
C VAL A 148 3.68 3.72 -11.85
N THR A 149 2.71 3.26 -11.06
CA THR A 149 1.45 3.96 -10.85
C THR A 149 0.94 3.78 -9.42
N LEU A 150 0.17 4.76 -8.90
CA LEU A 150 -0.56 4.63 -7.65
C LEU A 150 -1.88 3.85 -7.82
N SER A 151 -2.36 3.68 -9.05
CA SER A 151 -3.57 2.93 -9.39
C SER A 151 -3.25 1.49 -9.80
N ASN A 152 -4.18 0.84 -10.47
CA ASN A 152 -4.01 -0.52 -11.00
C ASN A 152 -3.80 -0.51 -12.53
N TYR A 153 -3.56 -1.71 -13.08
CA TYR A 153 -3.52 -1.96 -14.51
C TYR A 153 -4.81 -2.62 -14.97
N THR A 154 -5.35 -2.19 -16.13
CA THR A 154 -6.44 -2.92 -16.79
C THR A 154 -6.02 -4.36 -17.10
N LYS A 155 -7.00 -5.25 -17.32
CA LYS A 155 -6.73 -6.65 -17.69
C LYS A 155 -5.81 -6.77 -18.93
N ASN A 156 -6.02 -5.92 -19.94
CA ASN A 156 -5.18 -5.91 -21.15
C ASN A 156 -3.77 -5.41 -20.86
N ALA A 157 -3.63 -4.38 -20.02
CA ALA A 157 -2.33 -3.87 -19.61
C ALA A 157 -1.50 -4.91 -18.84
N ARG A 158 -2.14 -5.66 -17.92
CA ARG A 158 -1.48 -6.77 -17.21
C ARG A 158 -0.99 -7.85 -18.18
N LYS A 159 -1.86 -8.29 -19.08
CA LYS A 159 -1.48 -9.27 -20.11
C LYS A 159 -0.35 -8.78 -21.02
N TYR A 160 -0.34 -7.48 -21.34
CA TYR A 160 0.76 -6.88 -22.11
C TYR A 160 2.09 -6.93 -21.33
N LEU A 161 2.08 -6.58 -20.05
CA LEU A 161 3.25 -6.65 -19.17
C LEU A 161 3.79 -8.09 -19.05
N GLU A 162 2.91 -9.06 -18.85
CA GLU A 162 3.26 -10.49 -18.81
C GLU A 162 3.96 -10.96 -20.10
N ASN A 163 3.51 -10.46 -21.26
CA ASN A 163 4.10 -10.79 -22.57
C ASN A 163 5.31 -9.92 -22.94
N THR A 164 5.68 -8.95 -22.09
CA THR A 164 6.77 -8.01 -22.37
C THR A 164 7.75 -7.98 -21.18
N PRO A 165 8.54 -9.05 -20.97
CA PRO A 165 9.35 -9.23 -19.74
C PRO A 165 10.43 -8.18 -19.52
N ILE A 166 10.77 -7.38 -20.55
CA ILE A 166 11.69 -6.25 -20.42
C ILE A 166 11.05 -5.01 -19.79
N ILE A 167 9.73 -5.02 -19.53
CA ILE A 167 9.00 -3.95 -18.82
C ILE A 167 8.38 -4.54 -17.56
N LYS A 168 8.78 -4.03 -16.40
CA LYS A 168 8.15 -4.33 -15.11
C LYS A 168 7.08 -3.26 -14.81
N GLY A 169 5.83 -3.68 -14.59
CA GLY A 169 4.81 -2.84 -13.99
C GLY A 169 4.92 -2.86 -12.47
N ILE A 170 4.72 -1.72 -11.83
CA ILE A 170 4.61 -1.56 -10.37
C ILE A 170 3.32 -0.79 -10.13
N ASN A 171 2.30 -1.47 -9.62
CA ASN A 171 1.04 -0.86 -9.24
C ASN A 171 1.11 -0.25 -7.84
N GLY A 172 0.00 0.35 -7.36
CA GLY A 172 -0.04 0.99 -6.06
C GLY A 172 0.31 0.04 -4.90
N ILE A 173 -0.17 -1.19 -4.92
CA ILE A 173 0.10 -2.19 -3.87
C ILE A 173 1.57 -2.59 -3.89
N GLU A 174 2.11 -2.93 -5.07
CA GLU A 174 3.53 -3.27 -5.23
C GLU A 174 4.46 -2.11 -4.85
N LEU A 175 4.04 -0.86 -5.13
CA LEU A 175 4.78 0.33 -4.71
C LEU A 175 4.81 0.47 -3.19
N VAL A 176 3.67 0.24 -2.52
CA VAL A 176 3.59 0.26 -1.05
C VAL A 176 4.46 -0.83 -0.44
N ASP A 177 4.47 -2.03 -0.98
CA ASP A 177 5.33 -3.12 -0.50
C ASP A 177 6.83 -2.75 -0.62
N LEU A 178 7.22 -2.07 -1.71
CA LEU A 178 8.58 -1.54 -1.86
C LEU A 178 8.88 -0.43 -0.83
N ILE A 179 7.93 0.47 -0.58
CA ILE A 179 8.07 1.54 0.41
C ILE A 179 8.27 0.93 1.80
N LEU A 180 7.43 -0.02 2.20
CA LEU A 180 7.54 -0.67 3.51
C LEU A 180 8.87 -1.39 3.67
N LYS A 181 9.32 -2.08 2.61
CA LYS A 181 10.61 -2.80 2.61
C LYS A 181 11.81 -1.88 2.83
N TYR A 182 11.78 -0.67 2.31
CA TYR A 182 12.90 0.29 2.36
C TYR A 182 12.59 1.51 3.23
N TYR A 183 11.56 1.43 4.08
CA TYR A 183 11.04 2.56 4.85
C TYR A 183 12.10 3.21 5.74
N ASP A 184 12.90 2.40 6.42
CA ASP A 184 13.91 2.88 7.37
C ASP A 184 14.99 3.72 6.68
N ASP A 185 15.29 3.42 5.42
CA ASP A 185 16.30 4.11 4.61
C ASP A 185 15.74 5.26 3.77
N LEU A 186 14.40 5.49 3.79
CA LEU A 186 13.78 6.60 3.08
C LEU A 186 14.21 7.96 3.65
N ASN A 187 14.26 8.96 2.77
CA ASN A 187 14.50 10.34 3.16
C ASN A 187 13.42 10.84 4.14
N GLU A 188 13.84 11.57 5.17
CA GLU A 188 12.97 12.10 6.22
C GLU A 188 11.79 12.95 5.69
N LYS A 189 11.95 13.61 4.54
CA LYS A 189 10.86 14.36 3.90
C LYS A 189 9.66 13.46 3.56
N TYR A 190 9.91 12.21 3.16
CA TYR A 190 8.83 11.26 2.84
C TYR A 190 8.27 10.56 4.08
N LYS A 191 9.11 10.28 5.07
CA LYS A 191 8.64 9.78 6.37
C LYS A 191 7.68 10.74 7.07
N LYS A 192 7.80 12.04 6.80
CA LYS A 192 6.84 13.06 7.27
C LYS A 192 5.51 13.01 6.52
N ILE A 193 5.51 12.61 5.25
CA ILE A 193 4.30 12.45 4.43
C ILE A 193 3.56 11.17 4.83
N ILE A 194 4.29 10.08 5.04
CA ILE A 194 3.78 8.76 5.43
C ILE A 194 4.38 8.34 6.78
N PRO A 195 3.96 8.98 7.90
CA PRO A 195 4.53 8.70 9.20
C PRO A 195 4.10 7.32 9.70
N LEU A 196 5.03 6.37 9.71
CA LEU A 196 4.81 5.01 10.19
C LEU A 196 5.67 4.74 11.42
N LYS A 197 5.20 3.79 12.24
CA LYS A 197 5.93 3.24 13.37
C LYS A 197 5.97 1.72 13.23
N MET A 198 7.16 1.14 13.34
CA MET A 198 7.30 -0.31 13.38
C MET A 198 6.72 -0.86 14.69
N VAL A 199 5.90 -1.88 14.59
CA VAL A 199 5.34 -2.61 15.73
C VAL A 199 5.38 -4.11 15.42
N TYR A 200 5.52 -4.94 16.47
CA TYR A 200 5.38 -6.39 16.36
C TYR A 200 3.92 -6.75 16.51
N ILE A 201 3.38 -7.47 15.54
CA ILE A 201 2.01 -7.96 15.53
C ILE A 201 2.07 -9.46 15.79
N PRO A 202 1.25 -10.00 16.74
CA PRO A 202 1.13 -11.44 16.90
C PRO A 202 0.60 -12.07 15.61
N VAL A 203 1.17 -13.19 15.22
CA VAL A 203 0.73 -13.99 14.07
C VAL A 203 0.51 -15.43 14.52
N THR A 204 -0.23 -16.21 13.74
CA THR A 204 -0.40 -17.64 14.03
C THR A 204 0.93 -18.39 13.81
N ARG A 205 1.08 -19.55 14.46
CA ARG A 205 2.30 -20.37 14.30
C ARG A 205 2.52 -20.86 12.87
N ASN A 206 1.45 -20.93 12.09
CA ASN A 206 1.51 -21.38 10.69
C ASN A 206 2.02 -20.29 9.72
N ASP A 207 2.02 -19.03 10.16
CA ASP A 207 2.45 -17.87 9.35
C ASP A 207 3.94 -17.52 9.56
N VAL A 208 4.63 -18.28 10.40
CA VAL A 208 6.07 -18.13 10.64
C VAL A 208 6.81 -19.11 9.73
N GLU A 209 7.21 -18.65 8.52
CA GLU A 209 8.16 -19.36 7.66
C GLU A 209 9.63 -19.00 7.99
#